data_b25e1ad1ba2b2e6ce9c74b370bf45e39
#
_entry.id   b25e1ad1ba2b2e6ce9c74b370bf45e39
#
_cell.length_a   1.000
_cell.length_b   1.000
_cell.length_c   1.000
_cell.angle_alpha   90.00
_cell.angle_beta   90.00
_cell.angle_gamma   90.00
#
_symmetry.space_group_name_H-M   'P 1'
#
loop_
_entity.id
_entity.type
_entity.pdbx_description
1 polymer ?
#
loop_
_entity_poly.entity_id
_entity_poly.type
_entity_poly.pdbx_seq_one_letter_code
_entity_poly.pdbx_strand_id
1 'polypeptide(L)'
;MHKIASAIIAVAVFASASVQAHDSHAAPAAANQPSKTPVERSVQVYKKAEMQTWNRSKAAGGEGELLGKFAYTRHQTNDQDAIREIGWLTLPAGASIGLHKHENNEDVYLIVEGKGTFIDGNGKETPVAAGDVTIARPGQSHALKNTSKKPLVFINFIGQLPSQAAPK
;
A
#
# COMPACT_ATOMS: atom_id res chain seq x y z
N MET A 1 56.49 3.54 -71.33
CA MET A 1 56.56 3.30 -69.88
C MET A 1 55.16 3.57 -69.30
N HIS A 2 54.30 2.55 -69.19
CA HIS A 2 52.95 2.67 -68.67
C HIS A 2 52.91 2.09 -67.28
N LYS A 3 52.57 2.91 -66.31
CA LYS A 3 52.36 2.47 -64.92
C LYS A 3 50.87 2.14 -64.75
N ILE A 4 50.62 0.88 -64.46
CA ILE A 4 49.26 0.36 -64.15
C ILE A 4 49.10 0.58 -62.65
N ALA A 5 48.10 1.37 -62.28
CA ALA A 5 47.70 1.53 -60.91
C ALA A 5 46.60 0.50 -60.55
N SER A 6 46.92 -0.42 -59.68
CA SER A 6 45.91 -1.38 -59.14
C SER A 6 45.08 -0.69 -58.08
N ALA A 7 43.79 -0.64 -58.34
CA ALA A 7 42.78 -0.21 -57.34
C ALA A 7 42.39 -1.40 -56.47
N ILE A 8 42.60 -1.31 -55.17
CA ILE A 8 42.15 -2.25 -54.17
C ILE A 8 40.71 -1.84 -53.76
N ILE A 9 39.77 -2.68 -54.12
CA ILE A 9 38.38 -2.49 -53.64
C ILE A 9 38.25 -3.13 -52.28
N ALA A 10 38.09 -2.30 -51.25
CA ALA A 10 37.78 -2.74 -49.91
C ALA A 10 36.28 -3.04 -49.80
N VAL A 11 35.93 -4.29 -49.64
CA VAL A 11 34.55 -4.71 -49.36
C VAL A 11 34.31 -4.50 -47.87
N ALA A 12 33.49 -3.52 -47.52
CA ALA A 12 33.01 -3.33 -46.18
C ALA A 12 31.86 -4.31 -45.86
N VAL A 13 32.13 -5.28 -45.03
CA VAL A 13 31.11 -6.18 -44.51
C VAL A 13 30.38 -5.44 -43.38
N PHE A 14 29.17 -4.99 -43.64
CA PHE A 14 28.27 -4.49 -42.61
C PHE A 14 27.72 -5.69 -41.84
N ALA A 15 28.23 -5.93 -40.64
CA ALA A 15 27.60 -6.81 -39.68
C ALA A 15 26.37 -6.10 -39.09
N SER A 16 25.18 -6.50 -39.57
CA SER A 16 23.92 -6.10 -38.95
C SER A 16 23.78 -6.78 -37.61
N ALA A 17 24.07 -6.03 -36.53
CA ALA A 17 23.71 -6.45 -35.18
C ALA A 17 22.17 -6.37 -35.09
N SER A 18 21.52 -7.51 -35.07
CA SER A 18 20.12 -7.62 -34.68
C SER A 18 20.03 -7.34 -33.18
N VAL A 19 19.54 -6.13 -32.85
CA VAL A 19 19.09 -5.82 -31.49
C VAL A 19 17.85 -6.65 -31.24
N GLN A 20 18.01 -7.78 -30.56
CA GLN A 20 16.89 -8.49 -29.97
C GLN A 20 16.34 -7.58 -28.85
N ALA A 21 15.17 -7.00 -29.12
CA ALA A 21 14.35 -6.43 -28.07
C ALA A 21 14.03 -7.58 -27.09
N HIS A 22 14.66 -7.54 -25.90
CA HIS A 22 14.17 -8.31 -24.79
C HIS A 22 12.81 -7.71 -24.42
N ASP A 23 11.75 -8.33 -24.91
CA ASP A 23 10.43 -8.22 -24.29
C ASP A 23 10.59 -8.69 -22.86
N SER A 24 10.89 -7.74 -21.95
CA SER A 24 10.68 -7.93 -20.55
C SER A 24 9.17 -8.05 -20.36
N HIS A 25 8.65 -9.27 -20.53
CA HIS A 25 7.38 -9.63 -19.91
C HIS A 25 7.57 -9.41 -18.43
N ALA A 26 7.13 -8.23 -17.96
CA ALA A 26 6.96 -8.00 -16.54
C ALA A 26 6.10 -9.16 -16.05
N ALA A 27 6.66 -9.98 -15.16
CA ALA A 27 5.90 -11.02 -14.49
C ALA A 27 4.60 -10.40 -13.99
N PRO A 28 3.44 -11.06 -14.15
CA PRO A 28 2.17 -10.53 -13.65
C PRO A 28 2.41 -10.11 -12.21
N ALA A 29 2.07 -8.85 -11.90
CA ALA A 29 2.24 -8.30 -10.57
C ALA A 29 1.74 -9.34 -9.58
N ALA A 30 2.63 -9.85 -8.73
CA ALA A 30 2.31 -10.86 -7.73
C ALA A 30 1.02 -10.43 -7.05
N ALA A 31 0.05 -11.33 -6.97
CA ALA A 31 -1.31 -11.05 -6.53
C ALA A 31 -1.28 -10.06 -5.38
N ASN A 32 -2.05 -8.96 -5.50
CA ASN A 32 -2.18 -7.87 -4.55
C ASN A 32 -2.84 -8.38 -3.25
N GLN A 33 -2.21 -9.35 -2.61
CA GLN A 33 -2.63 -10.00 -1.39
C GLN A 33 -1.55 -9.82 -0.32
N PRO A 34 -1.94 -9.57 0.94
CA PRO A 34 -0.98 -9.44 2.02
C PRO A 34 -0.26 -10.79 2.26
N SER A 35 0.99 -10.72 2.67
CA SER A 35 1.72 -11.90 3.16
C SER A 35 0.96 -12.54 4.34
N LYS A 36 1.00 -13.86 4.41
CA LYS A 36 0.51 -14.64 5.55
C LYS A 36 1.65 -15.22 6.40
N THR A 37 2.89 -15.02 5.96
CA THR A 37 4.06 -15.42 6.76
C THR A 37 4.05 -14.61 8.06
N PRO A 38 4.13 -15.27 9.24
CA PRO A 38 4.20 -14.57 10.51
C PRO A 38 5.29 -13.50 10.51
N VAL A 39 5.03 -12.37 11.18
CA VAL A 39 6.02 -11.30 11.29
C VAL A 39 7.21 -11.77 12.14
N GLU A 40 8.41 -11.45 11.66
CA GLU A 40 9.65 -11.69 12.44
C GLU A 40 9.74 -10.66 13.56
N ARG A 41 9.58 -11.11 14.82
CA ARG A 41 9.47 -10.23 16.01
C ARG A 41 10.77 -9.55 16.41
N SER A 42 11.92 -10.02 15.94
CA SER A 42 13.22 -9.38 16.15
C SER A 42 13.39 -8.11 15.31
N VAL A 43 12.59 -7.96 14.23
CA VAL A 43 12.63 -6.75 13.38
C VAL A 43 11.97 -5.59 14.10
N GLN A 44 12.75 -4.55 14.39
CA GLN A 44 12.30 -3.34 15.08
C GLN A 44 12.16 -2.13 14.15
N VAL A 45 12.72 -2.19 12.94
CA VAL A 45 12.71 -1.07 11.98
C VAL A 45 12.17 -1.55 10.65
N TYR A 46 11.08 -0.94 10.21
CA TYR A 46 10.45 -1.18 8.91
C TYR A 46 10.61 0.06 8.03
N LYS A 47 11.51 0.00 7.06
CA LYS A 47 11.70 1.10 6.11
C LYS A 47 10.56 1.13 5.10
N LYS A 48 9.94 2.28 4.90
CA LYS A 48 8.78 2.43 4.01
C LYS A 48 9.03 1.85 2.60
N ALA A 49 10.25 1.97 2.07
CA ALA A 49 10.61 1.43 0.75
C ALA A 49 10.56 -0.10 0.69
N GLU A 50 10.77 -0.78 1.83
CA GLU A 50 10.84 -2.23 1.98
C GLU A 50 9.51 -2.84 2.44
N MET A 51 8.55 -1.99 2.86
CA MET A 51 7.23 -2.44 3.31
C MET A 51 6.47 -3.15 2.19
N GLN A 52 5.73 -4.18 2.55
CA GLN A 52 4.87 -4.90 1.61
C GLN A 52 3.77 -4.00 1.05
N THR A 53 3.46 -4.17 -0.23
CA THR A 53 2.37 -3.46 -0.88
C THR A 53 1.10 -4.30 -0.81
N TRP A 54 0.01 -3.68 -0.38
CA TRP A 54 -1.33 -4.25 -0.45
C TRP A 54 -2.34 -3.17 -0.78
N ASN A 55 -2.73 -3.09 -2.04
CA ASN A 55 -3.76 -2.16 -2.52
C ASN A 55 -5.12 -2.85 -2.49
N ARG A 56 -6.17 -2.11 -2.20
CA ARG A 56 -7.53 -2.64 -2.08
C ARG A 56 -8.49 -1.80 -2.91
N SER A 57 -9.07 -2.41 -3.93
CA SER A 57 -10.16 -1.78 -4.69
C SER A 57 -11.41 -1.75 -3.82
N LYS A 58 -12.10 -0.61 -3.80
CA LYS A 58 -13.34 -0.39 -3.04
C LYS A 58 -13.27 -0.89 -1.60
N ALA A 59 -12.19 -0.50 -0.89
CA ALA A 59 -11.95 -0.93 0.48
C ALA A 59 -13.19 -0.75 1.35
N ALA A 60 -13.65 -1.82 2.02
CA ALA A 60 -14.87 -1.86 2.83
C ALA A 60 -16.13 -1.34 2.10
N GLY A 61 -16.23 -1.56 0.77
CA GLY A 61 -17.35 -1.06 -0.03
C GLY A 61 -17.30 0.43 -0.39
N GLY A 62 -16.15 1.07 -0.18
CA GLY A 62 -15.91 2.46 -0.61
C GLY A 62 -15.70 2.61 -2.11
N GLU A 63 -15.15 3.75 -2.52
CA GLU A 63 -14.91 4.12 -3.90
C GLU A 63 -13.41 4.12 -4.23
N GLY A 64 -13.08 3.81 -5.48
CA GLY A 64 -11.72 3.87 -6.00
C GLY A 64 -10.79 2.84 -5.35
N GLU A 65 -9.53 3.19 -5.20
CA GLU A 65 -8.49 2.32 -4.71
C GLU A 65 -7.85 2.89 -3.44
N LEU A 66 -7.64 2.05 -2.44
CA LEU A 66 -6.84 2.33 -1.27
C LEU A 66 -5.45 1.75 -1.49
N LEU A 67 -4.44 2.61 -1.62
CA LEU A 67 -3.05 2.21 -1.78
C LEU A 67 -2.41 2.00 -0.42
N GLY A 68 -1.72 0.88 -0.22
CA GLY A 68 -1.14 0.54 1.07
C GLY A 68 0.30 0.05 1.01
N LYS A 69 1.12 0.53 1.96
CA LYS A 69 2.45 0.04 2.30
C LYS A 69 2.43 -0.37 3.77
N PHE A 70 2.60 -1.65 4.07
CA PHE A 70 2.45 -2.20 5.41
C PHE A 70 3.77 -2.72 5.96
N ALA A 71 4.08 -2.35 7.19
CA ALA A 71 5.13 -3.00 7.95
C ALA A 71 4.75 -4.48 8.16
N TYR A 72 3.53 -4.71 8.61
CA TYR A 72 2.85 -6.00 8.67
C TYR A 72 1.33 -5.79 8.71
N THR A 73 0.58 -6.86 8.43
CA THR A 73 -0.88 -6.86 8.43
C THR A 73 -1.41 -7.85 9.46
N ARG A 74 -2.70 -7.76 9.78
CA ARG A 74 -3.42 -8.71 10.65
C ARG A 74 -3.33 -10.18 10.18
N HIS A 75 -2.98 -10.44 8.94
CA HIS A 75 -2.77 -11.79 8.41
C HIS A 75 -1.44 -12.43 8.85
N GLN A 76 -0.54 -11.62 9.43
CA GLN A 76 0.80 -12.02 9.86
C GLN A 76 0.97 -12.01 11.38
N THR A 77 -0.05 -11.53 12.09
CA THR A 77 -0.06 -11.38 13.56
C THR A 77 -1.03 -12.36 14.19
N ASN A 78 -0.92 -12.58 15.48
CA ASN A 78 -1.78 -13.45 16.26
C ASN A 78 -2.44 -12.70 17.42
N ASP A 79 -3.31 -13.38 18.18
CA ASP A 79 -4.11 -12.76 19.23
C ASP A 79 -3.32 -12.27 20.45
N GLN A 80 -2.02 -12.58 20.53
CA GLN A 80 -1.12 -12.07 21.56
C GLN A 80 -0.45 -10.75 21.14
N ASP A 81 -0.59 -10.36 19.86
CA ASP A 81 -0.05 -9.09 19.37
C ASP A 81 -1.01 -7.95 19.66
N ALA A 82 -0.57 -6.96 20.45
CA ALA A 82 -1.37 -5.77 20.73
C ALA A 82 -1.58 -4.91 19.46
N ILE A 83 -0.56 -4.81 18.61
CA ILE A 83 -0.67 -4.13 17.31
C ILE A 83 -0.79 -5.21 16.24
N ARG A 84 -1.94 -5.25 15.59
CA ARG A 84 -2.30 -6.24 14.57
C ARG A 84 -1.93 -5.82 13.15
N GLU A 85 -1.91 -4.54 12.89
CA GLU A 85 -1.61 -3.98 11.58
C GLU A 85 -1.04 -2.58 11.73
N ILE A 86 -0.06 -2.24 10.92
CA ILE A 86 0.46 -0.89 10.80
C ILE A 86 0.89 -0.63 9.36
N GLY A 87 0.44 0.49 8.79
CA GLY A 87 0.75 0.83 7.42
C GLY A 87 0.58 2.30 7.07
N TRP A 88 1.24 2.68 5.99
CA TRP A 88 1.04 3.94 5.29
C TRP A 88 -0.03 3.73 4.23
N LEU A 89 -1.13 4.46 4.32
CA LEU A 89 -2.25 4.37 3.41
C LEU A 89 -2.41 5.66 2.63
N THR A 90 -2.88 5.55 1.40
CA THR A 90 -3.16 6.69 0.54
C THR A 90 -4.49 6.47 -0.16
N LEU A 91 -5.38 7.44 -0.01
CA LEU A 91 -6.60 7.56 -0.81
C LEU A 91 -6.34 8.60 -1.92
N PRO A 92 -6.29 8.21 -3.19
CA PRO A 92 -6.34 9.14 -4.31
C PRO A 92 -7.56 10.06 -4.26
N ALA A 93 -7.58 11.11 -5.07
CA ALA A 93 -8.72 12.03 -5.16
C ALA A 93 -10.03 11.27 -5.43
N GLY A 94 -11.04 11.51 -4.62
CA GLY A 94 -12.37 10.89 -4.73
C GLY A 94 -12.46 9.45 -4.20
N ALA A 95 -11.34 8.82 -3.84
CA ALA A 95 -11.37 7.48 -3.25
C ALA A 95 -11.82 7.51 -1.79
N SER A 96 -12.31 6.36 -1.30
CA SER A 96 -12.79 6.22 0.09
C SER A 96 -12.61 4.81 0.63
N ILE A 97 -12.55 4.71 1.94
CA ILE A 97 -12.86 3.49 2.71
C ILE A 97 -14.33 3.59 3.10
N GLY A 98 -15.12 2.57 2.77
CA GLY A 98 -16.54 2.52 3.09
C GLY A 98 -16.80 2.36 4.59
N LEU A 99 -18.06 2.54 4.99
CA LEU A 99 -18.47 2.39 6.38
C LEU A 99 -18.28 0.92 6.84
N HIS A 100 -17.49 0.71 7.88
CA HIS A 100 -17.22 -0.61 8.43
C HIS A 100 -17.11 -0.55 9.96
N LYS A 101 -17.40 -1.67 10.61
CA LYS A 101 -17.45 -1.80 12.07
C LYS A 101 -16.21 -2.50 12.60
N HIS A 102 -15.76 -2.06 13.77
CA HIS A 102 -14.73 -2.71 14.57
C HIS A 102 -15.36 -3.42 15.76
N GLU A 103 -15.18 -4.75 15.86
CA GLU A 103 -15.85 -5.56 16.90
C GLU A 103 -14.97 -5.73 18.15
N ASN A 104 -13.70 -6.07 17.96
CA ASN A 104 -12.78 -6.43 19.05
C ASN A 104 -11.40 -5.75 18.96
N ASN A 105 -11.30 -4.72 18.13
CA ASN A 105 -10.07 -3.96 17.94
C ASN A 105 -10.37 -2.47 17.82
N GLU A 106 -9.33 -1.67 17.89
CA GLU A 106 -9.38 -0.23 17.61
C GLU A 106 -8.65 0.04 16.29
N ASP A 107 -9.23 0.89 15.46
CA ASP A 107 -8.62 1.36 14.22
C ASP A 107 -8.35 2.86 14.31
N VAL A 108 -7.10 3.21 14.17
CA VAL A 108 -6.61 4.58 14.30
C VAL A 108 -6.07 5.06 12.96
N TYR A 109 -6.51 6.23 12.51
CA TYR A 109 -5.89 6.95 11.39
C TYR A 109 -5.23 8.22 11.90
N LEU A 110 -3.91 8.33 11.72
CA LEU A 110 -3.16 9.55 11.89
C LEU A 110 -3.00 10.19 10.51
N ILE A 111 -3.67 11.30 10.26
CA ILE A 111 -3.59 12.01 8.97
C ILE A 111 -2.22 12.68 8.85
N VAL A 112 -1.46 12.33 7.83
CA VAL A 112 -0.10 12.83 7.60
C VAL A 112 -0.08 13.93 6.54
N GLU A 113 -0.89 13.78 5.49
CA GLU A 113 -0.92 14.73 4.37
C GLU A 113 -2.31 14.79 3.76
N GLY A 114 -2.69 15.97 3.30
CA GLY A 114 -3.96 16.19 2.64
C GLY A 114 -5.10 16.47 3.62
N LYS A 115 -6.32 16.34 3.12
CA LYS A 115 -7.56 16.54 3.87
C LYS A 115 -8.67 15.65 3.31
N GLY A 116 -9.62 15.31 4.16
CA GLY A 116 -10.76 14.47 3.79
C GLY A 116 -11.93 14.66 4.73
N THR A 117 -12.84 13.71 4.71
CA THR A 117 -14.02 13.67 5.58
C THR A 117 -14.07 12.31 6.28
N PHE A 118 -14.03 12.34 7.59
CA PHE A 118 -14.32 11.19 8.45
C PHE A 118 -15.83 11.09 8.65
N ILE A 119 -16.39 9.88 8.63
CA ILE A 119 -17.82 9.63 8.80
C ILE A 119 -17.96 8.59 9.91
N ASP A 120 -18.68 8.91 10.96
CA ASP A 120 -18.94 8.00 12.08
C ASP A 120 -20.09 7.02 11.79
N GLY A 121 -20.34 6.09 12.73
CA GLY A 121 -21.40 5.09 12.59
C GLY A 121 -22.83 5.65 12.54
N ASN A 122 -23.03 6.90 12.91
CA ASN A 122 -24.32 7.61 12.85
C ASN A 122 -24.44 8.46 11.57
N GLY A 123 -23.45 8.43 10.70
CA GLY A 123 -23.42 9.22 9.48
C GLY A 123 -22.98 10.67 9.68
N LYS A 124 -22.48 11.05 10.87
CA LYS A 124 -21.93 12.39 11.10
C LYS A 124 -20.62 12.54 10.36
N GLU A 125 -20.58 13.55 9.51
CA GLU A 125 -19.38 13.94 8.76
C GLU A 125 -18.55 14.94 9.55
N THR A 126 -17.25 14.69 9.62
CA THR A 126 -16.27 15.57 10.28
C THR A 126 -15.10 15.79 9.32
N PRO A 127 -14.79 17.04 8.89
CA PRO A 127 -13.59 17.34 8.14
C PRO A 127 -12.34 16.98 8.93
N VAL A 128 -11.35 16.37 8.26
CA VAL A 128 -10.04 16.03 8.85
C VAL A 128 -8.91 16.47 7.93
N ALA A 129 -7.77 16.81 8.52
CA ALA A 129 -6.59 17.30 7.83
C ALA A 129 -5.30 16.77 8.48
N ALA A 130 -4.15 17.06 7.86
CA ALA A 130 -2.85 16.67 8.40
C ALA A 130 -2.69 17.12 9.86
N GLY A 131 -2.28 16.19 10.71
CA GLY A 131 -2.17 16.33 12.17
C GLY A 131 -3.36 15.79 12.97
N ASP A 132 -4.52 15.57 12.33
CA ASP A 132 -5.68 15.01 13.01
C ASP A 132 -5.53 13.50 13.22
N VAL A 133 -6.15 13.02 14.29
CA VAL A 133 -6.25 11.59 14.63
C VAL A 133 -7.72 11.21 14.69
N THR A 134 -8.07 10.12 14.02
CA THR A 134 -9.39 9.49 14.16
C THR A 134 -9.25 8.11 14.79
N ILE A 135 -10.25 7.67 15.53
CA ILE A 135 -10.26 6.36 16.15
C ILE A 135 -11.67 5.77 16.13
N ALA A 136 -11.76 4.51 15.72
CA ALA A 136 -12.95 3.68 15.90
C ALA A 136 -12.64 2.60 16.92
N ARG A 137 -13.40 2.56 18.01
CA ARG A 137 -13.27 1.58 19.09
C ARG A 137 -14.20 0.39 18.91
N PRO A 138 -14.05 -0.69 19.68
CA PRO A 138 -14.97 -1.82 19.64
C PRO A 138 -16.43 -1.38 19.69
N GLY A 139 -17.24 -1.90 18.77
CA GLY A 139 -18.66 -1.53 18.58
C GLY A 139 -18.89 -0.32 17.68
N GLN A 140 -17.88 0.50 17.38
CA GLN A 140 -18.01 1.68 16.54
C GLN A 140 -17.76 1.36 15.06
N SER A 141 -18.42 2.14 14.20
CA SER A 141 -18.21 2.11 12.75
C SER A 141 -17.61 3.43 12.28
N HIS A 142 -16.83 3.38 11.22
CA HIS A 142 -16.31 4.57 10.57
C HIS A 142 -16.08 4.39 9.08
N ALA A 143 -15.95 5.52 8.38
CA ALA A 143 -15.51 5.63 7.00
C ALA A 143 -14.57 6.82 6.84
N LEU A 144 -13.76 6.82 5.79
CA LEU A 144 -12.89 7.95 5.44
C LEU A 144 -12.97 8.20 3.94
N LYS A 145 -13.25 9.45 3.55
CA LYS A 145 -13.35 9.85 2.16
C LYS A 145 -12.36 10.97 1.84
N ASN A 146 -11.62 10.81 0.76
CA ASN A 146 -10.82 11.90 0.20
C ASN A 146 -11.72 12.80 -0.65
N THR A 147 -12.14 13.93 -0.10
CA THR A 147 -12.98 14.95 -0.75
C THR A 147 -12.17 16.03 -1.47
N SER A 148 -10.84 15.88 -1.51
CA SER A 148 -9.94 16.84 -2.14
C SER A 148 -9.43 16.35 -3.52
N LYS A 149 -8.78 17.25 -4.26
CA LYS A 149 -8.11 16.92 -5.54
C LYS A 149 -6.69 16.37 -5.37
N LYS A 150 -6.16 16.38 -4.13
CA LYS A 150 -4.83 15.86 -3.80
C LYS A 150 -4.96 14.55 -3.04
N PRO A 151 -3.95 13.69 -3.01
CA PRO A 151 -3.96 12.50 -2.18
C PRO A 151 -4.19 12.82 -0.70
N LEU A 152 -4.91 11.93 -0.01
CA LEU A 152 -5.01 11.92 1.44
C LEU A 152 -4.14 10.78 1.95
N VAL A 153 -3.07 11.11 2.70
CA VAL A 153 -2.12 10.14 3.24
C VAL A 153 -2.28 10.06 4.74
N PHE A 154 -2.33 8.85 5.26
CA PHE A 154 -2.47 8.60 6.70
C PHE A 154 -1.75 7.32 7.11
N ILE A 155 -1.41 7.24 8.40
CA ILE A 155 -0.91 6.01 9.01
C ILE A 155 -2.11 5.32 9.65
N ASN A 156 -2.25 4.03 9.36
CA ASN A 156 -3.24 3.16 9.95
C ASN A 156 -2.58 2.29 11.03
N PHE A 157 -3.24 2.17 12.17
CA PHE A 157 -2.93 1.24 13.24
C PHE A 157 -4.18 0.45 13.61
N ILE A 158 -4.10 -0.88 13.58
CA ILE A 158 -5.11 -1.73 14.21
C ILE A 158 -4.51 -2.30 15.48
N GLY A 159 -5.06 -1.89 16.61
CA GLY A 159 -4.71 -2.36 17.94
C GLY A 159 -5.81 -3.19 18.57
N GLN A 160 -5.45 -4.18 19.37
CA GLN A 160 -6.40 -4.95 20.16
C GLN A 160 -5.78 -5.37 21.50
N LEU A 161 -6.62 -5.60 22.49
CA LEU A 161 -6.16 -6.27 23.69
C LEU A 161 -5.79 -7.71 23.34
N PRO A 162 -4.61 -8.18 23.73
CA PRO A 162 -4.26 -9.59 23.60
C PRO A 162 -5.31 -10.46 24.24
N SER A 163 -5.68 -11.58 23.64
CA SER A 163 -6.58 -12.52 24.28
C SER A 163 -5.96 -12.98 25.59
N GLN A 164 -6.70 -12.90 26.68
CA GLN A 164 -6.22 -13.41 27.95
C GLN A 164 -6.02 -14.92 27.82
N ALA A 165 -4.80 -15.37 28.08
CA ALA A 165 -4.57 -16.80 28.20
C ALA A 165 -5.52 -17.32 29.29
N ALA A 166 -6.24 -18.39 29.02
CA ALA A 166 -7.02 -19.07 30.06
C ALA A 166 -6.11 -19.31 31.27
N PRO A 167 -6.57 -19.02 32.51
CA PRO A 167 -5.76 -19.27 33.69
C PRO A 167 -5.32 -20.75 33.67
N LYS A 168 -4.00 -20.96 33.85
CA LYS A 168 -3.39 -22.29 33.91
C LYS A 168 -3.85 -23.02 35.16
#